data_6ee08c50dfbbfba59f0dd1eb41f6a897
#
_entry.id   6ee08c50dfbbfba59f0dd1eb41f6a897
#
_cell.length_a   1.000
_cell.length_b   1.000
_cell.length_c   1.000
_cell.angle_alpha   90.00
_cell.angle_beta   90.00
_cell.angle_gamma   90.00
#
_symmetry.space_group_name_H-M   'P 1'
#
loop_
_entity.id
_entity.type
_entity.pdbx_description
1 polymer ?
#
loop_
_entity_poly.entity_id
_entity_poly.type
_entity_poly.pdbx_seq_one_letter_code
_entity_poly.pdbx_strand_id
1 'polypeptide(L)'
;MLVLHGIWNAPLWMQPLAWRLRRAGFAAEPFGYPGVTGGPQVAIARLAAHLRQARPTHLVGHSLGGLIALETLRRHPGLPVPRLVCLGSPLSGSATAQVLAQRGWGSVLGRSALLLDRGCPPWSGPTEVGMIAGDVPRGVGRLLAGVDETSDGTVALAETRLSGLVDHCCVHASHTGLPFSPQAALQVVAFLRHGRFRR
;
A
#
# COMPACT_ATOMS: atom_id res chain seq x y z
N MET A 1 -7.78 -3.39 -13.24
CA MET A 1 -7.32 -3.17 -11.86
C MET A 1 -6.40 -1.97 -11.79
N LEU A 2 -6.37 -1.26 -10.66
CA LEU A 2 -5.49 -0.11 -10.47
C LEU A 2 -4.34 -0.45 -9.52
N VAL A 3 -3.15 0.07 -9.81
CA VAL A 3 -1.93 -0.13 -9.02
C VAL A 3 -1.42 1.24 -8.53
N LEU A 4 -1.50 1.50 -7.23
CA LEU A 4 -1.18 2.77 -6.59
C LEU A 4 0.25 2.76 -6.06
N HIS A 5 0.98 3.85 -6.28
CA HIS A 5 2.38 4.01 -5.86
C HIS A 5 2.53 4.54 -4.42
N GLY A 6 3.75 4.51 -3.89
CA GLY A 6 4.11 5.10 -2.59
C GLY A 6 4.33 6.63 -2.64
N ILE A 7 4.69 7.22 -1.48
CA ILE A 7 4.71 8.69 -1.28
C ILE A 7 5.67 9.44 -2.22
N TRP A 8 6.89 8.97 -2.39
CA TRP A 8 7.93 9.63 -3.22
C TRP A 8 8.04 9.06 -4.63
N ASN A 9 7.11 8.17 -5.01
CA ASN A 9 7.15 7.45 -6.26
C ASN A 9 6.20 8.06 -7.28
N ALA A 10 6.48 7.80 -8.55
CA ALA A 10 5.59 8.08 -9.66
C ALA A 10 4.87 6.79 -10.11
N PRO A 11 3.79 6.88 -10.89
CA PRO A 11 3.11 5.70 -11.46
C PRO A 11 4.05 4.75 -12.20
N LEU A 12 5.10 5.30 -12.83
CA LEU A 12 6.12 4.52 -13.55
C LEU A 12 6.83 3.49 -12.66
N TRP A 13 6.98 3.78 -11.35
CA TRP A 13 7.59 2.87 -10.38
C TRP A 13 6.82 1.56 -10.20
N MET A 14 5.52 1.58 -10.49
CA MET A 14 4.65 0.40 -10.40
C MET A 14 4.59 -0.43 -11.69
N GLN A 15 5.26 0.00 -12.76
CA GLN A 15 5.24 -0.70 -14.05
C GLN A 15 5.74 -2.16 -13.98
N PRO A 16 6.82 -2.48 -13.24
CA PRO A 16 7.28 -3.86 -13.14
C PRO A 16 6.24 -4.80 -12.53
N LEU A 17 5.54 -4.34 -11.48
CA LEU A 17 4.42 -5.09 -10.90
C LEU A 17 3.26 -5.19 -11.91
N ALA A 18 2.83 -4.06 -12.49
CA ALA A 18 1.73 -4.03 -13.44
C ALA A 18 2.01 -4.94 -14.65
N TRP A 19 3.24 -4.99 -15.15
CA TRP A 19 3.65 -5.89 -16.22
C TRP A 19 3.47 -7.36 -15.84
N ARG A 20 3.92 -7.76 -14.62
CA ARG A 20 3.74 -9.14 -14.14
C ARG A 20 2.28 -9.50 -13.98
N LEU A 21 1.47 -8.58 -13.50
CA LEU A 21 0.03 -8.77 -13.33
C LEU A 21 -0.68 -8.90 -14.69
N ARG A 22 -0.27 -8.11 -15.71
CA ARG A 22 -0.78 -8.25 -17.08
C ARG A 22 -0.45 -9.63 -17.66
N ARG A 23 0.77 -10.13 -17.46
CA ARG A 23 1.16 -11.48 -17.85
C ARG A 23 0.36 -12.58 -17.15
N ALA A 24 -0.17 -12.28 -15.97
CA ALA A 24 -1.07 -13.18 -15.23
C ALA A 24 -2.55 -13.03 -15.65
N GLY A 25 -2.86 -12.21 -16.67
CA GLY A 25 -4.21 -12.06 -17.23
C GLY A 25 -5.03 -10.92 -16.63
N PHE A 26 -4.45 -10.02 -15.82
CA PHE A 26 -5.14 -8.86 -15.28
C PHE A 26 -4.93 -7.62 -16.17
N ALA A 27 -5.96 -6.81 -16.41
CA ALA A 27 -5.82 -5.48 -16.99
C ALA A 27 -5.30 -4.50 -15.92
N ALA A 28 -3.98 -4.54 -15.63
CA ALA A 28 -3.34 -3.76 -14.58
C ALA A 28 -2.83 -2.42 -15.11
N GLU A 29 -3.24 -1.33 -14.47
CA GLU A 29 -2.88 0.05 -14.82
C GLU A 29 -2.34 0.80 -13.60
N PRO A 30 -1.14 1.41 -13.69
CA PRO A 30 -0.65 2.31 -12.66
C PRO A 30 -1.56 3.55 -12.55
N PHE A 31 -1.98 3.85 -11.32
CA PHE A 31 -2.81 5.00 -11.01
C PHE A 31 -1.99 6.11 -10.36
N GLY A 32 -1.90 7.27 -11.01
CA GLY A 32 -1.12 8.40 -10.55
C GLY A 32 -1.92 9.38 -9.70
N TYR A 33 -1.29 9.85 -8.62
CA TYR A 33 -1.81 10.89 -7.75
C TYR A 33 -0.66 11.70 -7.11
N PRO A 34 -0.87 12.97 -6.70
CA PRO A 34 0.16 13.77 -6.06
C PRO A 34 0.31 13.39 -4.59
N GLY A 35 1.21 12.44 -4.27
CA GLY A 35 1.39 11.89 -2.92
C GLY A 35 1.94 12.88 -1.89
N VAL A 36 2.83 13.80 -2.29
CA VAL A 36 3.46 14.78 -1.40
C VAL A 36 2.71 16.11 -1.42
N THR A 37 2.50 16.69 -2.59
CA THR A 37 1.97 18.05 -2.75
C THR A 37 0.45 18.15 -2.64
N GLY A 38 -0.28 17.16 -3.19
CA GLY A 38 -1.74 17.13 -3.17
C GLY A 38 -2.35 16.59 -1.88
N GLY A 39 -1.63 15.70 -1.23
CA GLY A 39 -2.07 15.02 0.00
C GLY A 39 -3.15 13.96 -0.21
N PRO A 40 -3.51 13.26 0.88
CA PRO A 40 -4.44 12.12 0.83
C PRO A 40 -5.83 12.49 0.33
N GLN A 41 -6.33 13.68 0.67
CA GLN A 41 -7.69 14.11 0.30
C GLN A 41 -7.87 14.18 -1.21
N VAL A 42 -6.90 14.77 -1.92
CA VAL A 42 -6.92 14.86 -3.39
C VAL A 42 -6.81 13.49 -4.02
N ALA A 43 -5.92 12.63 -3.49
CA ALA A 43 -5.74 11.27 -3.97
C ALA A 43 -7.00 10.42 -3.78
N ILE A 44 -7.64 10.49 -2.61
CA ILE A 44 -8.88 9.80 -2.27
C ILE A 44 -10.03 10.25 -3.19
N ALA A 45 -10.21 11.57 -3.34
CA ALA A 45 -11.27 12.12 -4.19
C ALA A 45 -11.11 11.67 -5.66
N ARG A 46 -9.86 11.71 -6.16
CA ARG A 46 -9.54 11.28 -7.53
C ARG A 46 -9.76 9.78 -7.73
N LEU A 47 -9.33 8.95 -6.78
CA LEU A 47 -9.54 7.50 -6.84
C LEU A 47 -11.03 7.15 -6.76
N ALA A 48 -11.77 7.77 -5.85
CA ALA A 48 -13.20 7.56 -5.71
C ALA A 48 -13.98 7.97 -6.99
N ALA A 49 -13.64 9.11 -7.59
CA ALA A 49 -14.25 9.55 -8.84
C ALA A 49 -14.03 8.55 -9.99
N HIS A 50 -12.80 8.03 -10.10
CA HIS A 50 -12.45 7.02 -11.10
C HIS A 50 -13.23 5.71 -10.87
N LEU A 51 -13.28 5.23 -9.62
CA LEU A 51 -13.94 3.96 -9.29
C LEU A 51 -15.47 3.99 -9.45
N ARG A 52 -16.12 5.15 -9.25
CA ARG A 52 -17.57 5.28 -9.49
C ARG A 52 -17.99 5.03 -10.93
N GLN A 53 -17.09 5.27 -11.87
CA GLN A 53 -17.34 5.08 -13.30
C GLN A 53 -16.79 3.74 -13.82
N ALA A 54 -16.06 3.02 -12.98
CA ALA A 54 -15.41 1.76 -13.36
C ALA A 54 -16.35 0.56 -13.18
N ARG A 55 -16.09 -0.50 -13.97
CA ARG A 55 -16.58 -1.85 -13.66
C ARG A 55 -15.89 -2.35 -12.38
N PRO A 56 -16.38 -3.45 -11.76
CA PRO A 56 -15.72 -4.03 -10.60
C PRO A 56 -14.19 -4.12 -10.80
N THR A 57 -13.43 -3.43 -9.93
CA THR A 57 -12.01 -3.16 -10.13
C THR A 57 -11.23 -3.49 -8.87
N HIS A 58 -10.28 -4.42 -8.96
CA HIS A 58 -9.35 -4.70 -7.87
C HIS A 58 -8.33 -3.56 -7.70
N LEU A 59 -7.85 -3.38 -6.47
CA LEU A 59 -6.81 -2.43 -6.14
C LEU A 59 -5.55 -3.14 -5.62
N VAL A 60 -4.40 -2.59 -5.96
CA VAL A 60 -3.11 -2.94 -5.35
C VAL A 60 -2.44 -1.64 -4.95
N GLY A 61 -2.05 -1.49 -3.69
CA GLY A 61 -1.44 -0.26 -3.19
C GLY A 61 -0.10 -0.51 -2.51
N HIS A 62 0.96 0.14 -2.97
CA HIS A 62 2.28 0.09 -2.33
C HIS A 62 2.43 1.23 -1.32
N SER A 63 2.86 0.90 -0.09
CA SER A 63 3.17 1.91 0.94
C SER A 63 1.98 2.86 1.19
N LEU A 64 2.13 4.17 1.02
CA LEU A 64 1.05 5.15 1.09
C LEU A 64 -0.14 4.80 0.17
N GLY A 65 0.11 4.16 -0.97
CA GLY A 65 -0.95 3.76 -1.91
C GLY A 65 -1.96 2.80 -1.31
N GLY A 66 -1.54 1.90 -0.41
CA GLY A 66 -2.45 1.03 0.33
C GLY A 66 -3.32 1.79 1.33
N LEU A 67 -2.74 2.75 2.06
CA LEU A 67 -3.48 3.62 2.98
C LEU A 67 -4.54 4.46 2.23
N ILE A 68 -4.16 5.05 1.10
CA ILE A 68 -5.08 5.84 0.25
C ILE A 68 -6.22 4.96 -0.27
N ALA A 69 -5.91 3.74 -0.75
CA ALA A 69 -6.92 2.81 -1.23
C ALA A 69 -7.91 2.45 -0.12
N LEU A 70 -7.41 2.05 1.05
CA LEU A 70 -8.23 1.65 2.20
C LEU A 70 -9.08 2.83 2.70
N GLU A 71 -8.50 4.01 2.83
CA GLU A 71 -9.20 5.22 3.26
C GLU A 71 -10.25 5.68 2.23
N THR A 72 -9.99 5.46 0.94
CA THR A 72 -10.99 5.72 -0.11
C THR A 72 -12.21 4.82 0.05
N LEU A 73 -12.00 3.53 0.27
CA LEU A 73 -13.08 2.56 0.47
C LEU A 73 -13.88 2.85 1.75
N ARG A 74 -13.19 3.28 2.81
CA ARG A 74 -13.84 3.65 4.08
C ARG A 74 -14.74 4.89 3.93
N ARG A 75 -14.27 5.92 3.22
CA ARG A 75 -15.04 7.17 3.03
C ARG A 75 -16.13 7.06 1.95
N HIS A 76 -16.01 6.10 1.07
CA HIS A 76 -16.95 5.88 -0.02
C HIS A 76 -17.42 4.41 -0.05
N PRO A 77 -18.25 4.01 0.93
CA PRO A 77 -18.81 2.67 0.96
C PRO A 77 -19.63 2.41 -0.30
N GLY A 78 -19.55 1.19 -0.83
CA GLY A 78 -20.29 0.82 -2.06
C GLY A 78 -19.51 1.02 -3.36
N LEU A 79 -18.24 1.48 -3.32
CA LEU A 79 -17.39 1.43 -4.51
C LEU A 79 -17.19 -0.03 -4.97
N PRO A 80 -17.19 -0.29 -6.29
CA PRO A 80 -17.14 -1.65 -6.84
C PRO A 80 -15.72 -2.23 -6.79
N VAL A 81 -15.20 -2.44 -5.59
CA VAL A 81 -13.86 -2.98 -5.35
C VAL A 81 -13.98 -4.30 -4.60
N PRO A 82 -13.89 -5.46 -5.28
CA PRO A 82 -13.99 -6.76 -4.62
C PRO A 82 -12.80 -7.05 -3.69
N ARG A 83 -11.56 -6.72 -4.14
CA ARG A 83 -10.33 -7.02 -3.42
C ARG A 83 -9.32 -5.88 -3.48
N LEU A 84 -8.64 -5.67 -2.36
CA LEU A 84 -7.49 -4.78 -2.20
C LEU A 84 -6.30 -5.59 -1.68
N VAL A 85 -5.14 -5.44 -2.32
CA VAL A 85 -3.86 -5.92 -1.79
C VAL A 85 -2.98 -4.73 -1.42
N CYS A 86 -2.59 -4.65 -0.16
CA CYS A 86 -1.60 -3.70 0.32
C CYS A 86 -0.20 -4.34 0.30
N LEU A 87 0.80 -3.61 -0.20
CA LEU A 87 2.20 -4.02 -0.21
C LEU A 87 3.02 -3.08 0.67
N GLY A 88 3.58 -3.57 1.76
CA GLY A 88 4.42 -2.80 2.67
C GLY A 88 3.76 -1.52 3.17
N SER A 89 2.43 -1.50 3.33
CA SER A 89 1.70 -0.33 3.81
C SER A 89 1.67 -0.30 5.34
N PRO A 90 2.04 0.82 5.99
CA PRO A 90 2.00 0.95 7.44
C PRO A 90 0.56 1.19 7.91
N LEU A 91 -0.27 0.13 7.89
CA LEU A 91 -1.70 0.22 8.15
C LEU A 91 -2.04 0.65 9.57
N SER A 92 -1.19 0.35 10.56
CA SER A 92 -1.35 0.78 11.96
C SER A 92 -0.51 2.00 12.34
N GLY A 93 0.03 2.73 11.36
CA GLY A 93 0.90 3.88 11.54
C GLY A 93 2.37 3.55 11.26
N SER A 94 3.22 4.57 11.13
CA SER A 94 4.63 4.45 10.73
C SER A 94 5.57 5.14 11.71
N ALA A 95 6.36 4.36 12.44
CA ALA A 95 7.43 4.88 13.29
C ALA A 95 8.47 5.69 12.48
N THR A 96 8.76 5.27 11.26
CA THR A 96 9.64 6.04 10.36
C THR A 96 9.08 7.44 10.08
N ALA A 97 7.76 7.57 9.86
CA ALA A 97 7.12 8.87 9.65
C ALA A 97 7.17 9.72 10.92
N GLN A 98 6.98 9.14 12.10
CA GLN A 98 7.09 9.81 13.39
C GLN A 98 8.49 10.34 13.64
N VAL A 99 9.52 9.53 13.41
CA VAL A 99 10.93 9.95 13.57
C VAL A 99 11.28 11.09 12.62
N LEU A 100 10.83 11.03 11.36
CA LEU A 100 11.02 12.12 10.39
C LEU A 100 10.35 13.41 10.87
N ALA A 101 9.15 13.34 11.40
CA ALA A 101 8.44 14.49 11.95
C ALA A 101 9.15 15.08 13.17
N GLN A 102 9.60 14.24 14.11
CA GLN A 102 10.34 14.65 15.33
C GLN A 102 11.68 15.32 15.00
N ARG A 103 12.35 14.90 13.91
CA ARG A 103 13.60 15.51 13.43
C ARG A 103 13.40 16.80 12.61
N GLY A 104 12.18 17.31 12.52
CA GLY A 104 11.86 18.50 11.74
C GLY A 104 11.76 18.24 10.22
N TRP A 105 11.82 16.98 9.78
CA TRP A 105 11.75 16.60 8.37
C TRP A 105 10.34 16.20 7.92
N GLY A 106 9.34 16.56 8.69
CA GLY A 106 7.92 16.29 8.35
C GLY A 106 7.48 16.85 6.99
N SER A 107 8.12 17.94 6.54
CA SER A 107 7.88 18.53 5.21
C SER A 107 8.16 17.57 4.05
N VAL A 108 9.07 16.60 4.23
CA VAL A 108 9.41 15.57 3.24
C VAL A 108 8.22 14.61 3.02
N LEU A 109 7.38 14.41 4.03
CA LEU A 109 6.14 13.63 3.95
C LEU A 109 4.96 14.48 3.42
N GLY A 110 5.13 15.79 3.39
CA GLY A 110 4.14 16.73 2.92
C GLY A 110 2.79 16.56 3.60
N ARG A 111 1.71 16.72 2.85
CA ARG A 111 0.34 16.60 3.37
C ARG A 111 -0.08 15.17 3.74
N SER A 112 0.73 14.17 3.43
CA SER A 112 0.47 12.77 3.77
C SER A 112 1.03 12.35 5.14
N ALA A 113 1.76 13.24 5.83
CA ALA A 113 2.39 12.96 7.11
C ALA A 113 1.40 12.40 8.15
N LEU A 114 0.24 13.04 8.31
CA LEU A 114 -0.77 12.63 9.28
C LEU A 114 -1.37 11.25 9.00
N LEU A 115 -1.59 10.90 7.73
CA LEU A 115 -2.10 9.58 7.37
C LEU A 115 -1.06 8.49 7.61
N LEU A 116 0.21 8.78 7.31
CA LEU A 116 1.32 7.86 7.57
C LEU A 116 1.55 7.66 9.08
N ASP A 117 1.45 8.73 9.86
CA ASP A 117 1.61 8.68 11.31
C ASP A 117 0.52 7.84 11.99
N ARG A 118 -0.74 8.10 11.67
CA ARG A 118 -1.90 7.48 12.33
C ARG A 118 -2.27 6.11 11.77
N GLY A 119 -1.96 5.84 10.50
CA GLY A 119 -2.47 4.67 9.80
C GLY A 119 -3.99 4.74 9.56
N CYS A 120 -4.60 3.57 9.48
CA CYS A 120 -6.03 3.39 9.26
C CYS A 120 -6.71 2.75 10.49
N PRO A 121 -7.96 3.08 10.79
CA PRO A 121 -8.74 2.33 11.78
C PRO A 121 -9.04 0.90 11.27
N PRO A 122 -9.45 -0.04 12.16
CA PRO A 122 -9.85 -1.38 11.80
C PRO A 122 -10.77 -1.43 10.59
N TRP A 123 -10.56 -2.40 9.73
CA TRP A 123 -11.36 -2.56 8.51
C TRP A 123 -12.59 -3.44 8.77
N SER A 124 -13.75 -2.96 8.34
CA SER A 124 -15.03 -3.67 8.46
C SER A 124 -15.89 -3.59 7.19
N GLY A 125 -15.32 -3.10 6.08
CA GLY A 125 -16.03 -2.98 4.81
C GLY A 125 -16.15 -4.30 4.04
N PRO A 126 -16.92 -4.33 2.96
CA PRO A 126 -17.17 -5.54 2.17
C PRO A 126 -15.98 -5.97 1.30
N THR A 127 -15.04 -5.10 1.02
CA THR A 127 -13.84 -5.42 0.24
C THR A 127 -12.93 -6.36 1.01
N GLU A 128 -12.55 -7.49 0.43
CA GLU A 128 -11.52 -8.37 1.00
C GLU A 128 -10.15 -7.69 0.91
N VAL A 129 -9.48 -7.50 2.05
CA VAL A 129 -8.18 -6.83 2.14
C VAL A 129 -7.10 -7.81 2.56
N GLY A 130 -6.05 -7.92 1.74
CA GLY A 130 -4.84 -8.69 2.04
C GLY A 130 -3.61 -7.80 2.18
N MET A 131 -2.65 -8.21 3.01
CA MET A 131 -1.38 -7.51 3.20
C MET A 131 -0.20 -8.40 2.85
N ILE A 132 0.73 -7.87 2.06
CA ILE A 132 2.03 -8.45 1.78
C ILE A 132 3.09 -7.55 2.42
N ALA A 133 3.80 -8.06 3.42
CA ALA A 133 4.92 -7.39 4.05
C ALA A 133 6.26 -7.85 3.47
N GLY A 134 7.27 -6.98 3.50
CA GLY A 134 8.65 -7.37 3.24
C GLY A 134 9.39 -7.67 4.55
N ASP A 135 10.48 -8.47 4.47
CA ASP A 135 11.29 -8.86 5.62
C ASP A 135 12.79 -8.55 5.44
N VAL A 136 13.18 -7.85 4.36
CA VAL A 136 14.56 -7.46 4.11
C VAL A 136 14.81 -6.04 4.61
N PRO A 137 15.56 -5.84 5.71
CA PRO A 137 15.74 -4.54 6.37
C PRO A 137 16.73 -3.64 5.61
N ARG A 138 16.45 -3.31 4.36
CA ARG A 138 17.25 -2.39 3.54
C ARG A 138 16.43 -1.15 3.20
N GLY A 139 16.78 0.00 3.78
CA GLY A 139 16.09 1.26 3.49
C GLY A 139 16.34 2.34 4.54
N VAL A 140 15.71 3.49 4.32
CA VAL A 140 15.89 4.71 5.13
C VAL A 140 15.43 4.51 6.59
N GLY A 141 14.42 3.67 6.83
CA GLY A 141 13.88 3.43 8.18
C GLY A 141 14.89 2.81 9.14
N ARG A 142 15.77 1.91 8.66
CA ARG A 142 16.83 1.32 9.48
C ARG A 142 17.83 2.35 9.97
N LEU A 143 18.17 3.31 9.12
CA LEU A 143 19.13 4.41 9.47
C LEU A 143 18.52 5.42 10.44
N LEU A 144 17.20 5.62 10.40
CA LEU A 144 16.52 6.69 11.12
C LEU A 144 15.83 6.24 12.40
N ALA A 145 15.26 5.04 12.44
CA ALA A 145 14.38 4.60 13.52
C ALA A 145 15.01 3.57 14.46
N GLY A 146 16.21 3.04 14.15
CA GLY A 146 16.88 2.04 15.01
C GLY A 146 16.01 0.80 15.26
N VAL A 147 15.18 0.41 14.30
CA VAL A 147 14.19 -0.66 14.46
C VAL A 147 14.91 -1.99 14.46
N ASP A 148 15.09 -2.59 15.65
CA ASP A 148 15.58 -3.97 15.85
C ASP A 148 14.53 -5.02 15.50
N GLU A 149 13.33 -4.58 15.08
CA GLU A 149 12.22 -5.46 14.69
C GLU A 149 12.34 -5.90 13.22
N THR A 150 11.74 -7.04 12.93
CA THR A 150 11.60 -7.51 11.54
C THR A 150 10.88 -6.45 10.71
N SER A 151 11.54 -5.97 9.66
CA SER A 151 11.04 -4.89 8.82
C SER A 151 11.50 -5.04 7.38
N ASP A 152 10.85 -4.34 6.46
CA ASP A 152 11.30 -4.21 5.06
C ASP A 152 12.34 -3.10 4.86
N GLY A 153 12.83 -2.50 5.95
CA GLY A 153 13.76 -1.38 5.97
C GLY A 153 13.10 0.01 6.00
N THR A 154 11.78 0.09 5.98
CA THR A 154 11.00 1.34 6.08
C THR A 154 9.78 1.16 6.99
N VAL A 155 9.12 0.02 6.90
CA VAL A 155 7.90 -0.33 7.63
C VAL A 155 8.18 -1.61 8.43
N ALA A 156 7.91 -1.58 9.73
CA ALA A 156 8.01 -2.75 10.59
C ALA A 156 6.87 -3.74 10.28
N LEU A 157 7.13 -5.03 10.50
CA LEU A 157 6.12 -6.07 10.28
C LEU A 157 4.85 -5.84 11.14
N ALA A 158 5.04 -5.35 12.36
CA ALA A 158 3.93 -4.98 13.26
C ALA A 158 3.05 -3.87 12.66
N GLU A 159 3.65 -2.86 12.00
CA GLU A 159 2.95 -1.74 11.38
C GLU A 159 2.07 -2.14 10.19
N THR A 160 2.34 -3.30 9.59
CA THR A 160 1.55 -3.82 8.46
C THR A 160 0.27 -4.54 8.91
N ARG A 161 0.10 -4.78 10.19
CA ARG A 161 -1.07 -5.47 10.74
C ARG A 161 -2.23 -4.53 10.97
N LEU A 162 -3.43 -5.01 10.67
CA LEU A 162 -4.68 -4.29 10.93
C LEU A 162 -5.79 -5.32 11.21
N SER A 163 -6.66 -5.02 12.16
CA SER A 163 -7.86 -5.83 12.37
C SER A 163 -8.78 -5.73 11.15
N GLY A 164 -9.33 -6.88 10.72
CA GLY A 164 -10.19 -6.96 9.53
C GLY A 164 -9.48 -7.32 8.23
N LEU A 165 -8.15 -7.55 8.25
CA LEU A 165 -7.47 -8.18 7.12
C LEU A 165 -7.92 -9.64 6.95
N VAL A 166 -8.21 -10.04 5.71
CA VAL A 166 -8.56 -11.43 5.37
C VAL A 166 -7.34 -12.33 5.44
N ASP A 167 -6.19 -11.85 4.98
CA ASP A 167 -4.93 -12.61 5.01
C ASP A 167 -3.72 -11.68 5.06
N HIS A 168 -2.60 -12.20 5.58
CA HIS A 168 -1.33 -11.51 5.71
C HIS A 168 -0.19 -12.48 5.42
N CYS A 169 0.76 -12.09 4.59
CA CYS A 169 1.98 -12.87 4.34
C CYS A 169 3.22 -11.98 4.28
N CYS A 170 4.40 -12.62 4.44
CA CYS A 170 5.69 -12.00 4.25
C CYS A 170 6.35 -12.52 2.97
N VAL A 171 7.13 -11.68 2.30
CA VAL A 171 7.98 -12.03 1.17
C VAL A 171 9.39 -11.48 1.38
N HIS A 172 10.39 -12.20 0.88
CA HIS A 172 11.79 -11.76 1.00
C HIS A 172 12.08 -10.60 0.05
N ALA A 173 11.72 -9.39 0.49
CA ALA A 173 11.92 -8.16 -0.25
C ALA A 173 12.07 -6.97 0.69
N SER A 174 12.83 -5.96 0.27
CA SER A 174 12.87 -4.65 0.92
C SER A 174 11.66 -3.81 0.51
N HIS A 175 11.40 -2.72 1.22
CA HIS A 175 10.27 -1.81 0.94
C HIS A 175 10.22 -1.36 -0.52
N THR A 176 11.33 -0.83 -1.02
CA THR A 176 11.43 -0.40 -2.42
C THR A 176 11.52 -1.57 -3.40
N GLY A 177 11.89 -2.76 -2.92
CA GLY A 177 11.96 -4.00 -3.70
C GLY A 177 10.60 -4.67 -3.93
N LEU A 178 9.61 -4.44 -3.07
CA LEU A 178 8.29 -5.07 -3.17
C LEU A 178 7.63 -4.95 -4.56
N PRO A 179 7.57 -3.76 -5.21
CA PRO A 179 7.00 -3.63 -6.56
C PRO A 179 7.78 -4.38 -7.63
N PHE A 180 9.04 -4.72 -7.38
CA PHE A 180 9.91 -5.44 -8.31
C PHE A 180 9.95 -6.95 -8.04
N SER A 181 9.47 -7.40 -6.88
CA SER A 181 9.54 -8.79 -6.44
C SER A 181 8.60 -9.71 -7.25
N PRO A 182 9.14 -10.75 -7.91
CA PRO A 182 8.31 -11.78 -8.53
C PRO A 182 7.44 -12.51 -7.49
N GLN A 183 7.98 -12.75 -6.29
CA GLN A 183 7.26 -13.41 -5.21
C GLN A 183 6.08 -12.57 -4.75
N ALA A 184 6.24 -11.25 -4.55
CA ALA A 184 5.14 -10.36 -4.23
C ALA A 184 4.06 -10.38 -5.33
N ALA A 185 4.45 -10.34 -6.61
CA ALA A 185 3.51 -10.42 -7.72
C ALA A 185 2.71 -11.74 -7.73
N LEU A 186 3.36 -12.89 -7.44
CA LEU A 186 2.67 -14.19 -7.32
C LEU A 186 1.65 -14.18 -6.17
N GLN A 187 1.99 -13.58 -5.04
CA GLN A 187 1.08 -13.45 -3.91
C GLN A 187 -0.10 -12.52 -4.25
N VAL A 188 0.14 -11.38 -4.90
CA VAL A 188 -0.94 -10.51 -5.40
C VAL A 188 -1.90 -11.30 -6.30
N VAL A 189 -1.38 -12.04 -7.27
CA VAL A 189 -2.21 -12.86 -8.17
C VAL A 189 -3.03 -13.88 -7.40
N ALA A 190 -2.42 -14.57 -6.43
CA ALA A 190 -3.10 -15.57 -5.60
C ALA A 190 -4.27 -14.94 -4.84
N PHE A 191 -4.02 -13.83 -4.13
CA PHE A 191 -5.06 -13.16 -3.36
C PHE A 191 -6.18 -12.62 -4.25
N LEU A 192 -5.84 -11.98 -5.38
CA LEU A 192 -6.85 -11.43 -6.29
C LEU A 192 -7.73 -12.51 -6.95
N ARG A 193 -7.25 -13.74 -7.06
CA ARG A 193 -8.03 -14.87 -7.60
C ARG A 193 -8.82 -15.60 -6.53
N HIS A 194 -8.23 -15.79 -5.35
CA HIS A 194 -8.73 -16.76 -4.36
C HIS A 194 -9.08 -16.16 -2.99
N GLY A 195 -8.83 -14.86 -2.75
CA GLY A 195 -9.02 -14.21 -1.45
C GLY A 195 -8.03 -14.65 -0.37
N ARG A 196 -6.95 -15.33 -0.74
CA ARG A 196 -5.90 -15.82 0.18
C ARG A 196 -4.55 -15.88 -0.51
N PHE A 197 -3.48 -15.74 0.26
CA PHE A 197 -2.11 -15.91 -0.21
C PHE A 197 -1.74 -17.39 -0.32
N ARG A 198 -0.68 -17.67 -1.10
CA ARG A 198 -0.08 -19.00 -1.13
C ARG A 198 0.69 -19.24 0.17
N ARG A 199 0.54 -20.39 0.73
CA ARG A 199 1.33 -20.92 1.86
C ARG A 199 2.55 -21.66 1.33
#